data_5acc7701db9ecc55d302e69347527422
#
_entry.id   5acc7701db9ecc55d302e69347527422
#
_cell.length_a   1.000
_cell.length_b   1.000
_cell.length_c   1.000
_cell.angle_alpha   90.00
_cell.angle_beta   90.00
_cell.angle_gamma   90.00
#
_symmetry.space_group_name_H-M   'P 1'
#
loop_
_entity.id
_entity.type
_entity.pdbx_description
1 polymer ?
#
loop_
_entity_poly.entity_id
_entity_poly.type
_entity_poly.pdbx_seq_one_letter_code
_entity_poly.pdbx_strand_id
1 'polypeptide(L)'
;LLVFLKAPSVIGKTLAMMDTKVESTMVVDREALDRNDGYGGTIKKVLANTPEIQNLHYAMSLRNLRYGWKEDQRKKYFAWYKDAATKSGGVSYGGFLKNFQKDALANAPANERAALEKLVGDASLVYKPAAPPAPKGPGQLWELEKTAELIDANMTGRNFANGKRSFAAALCASCHRFDGEGASSSIPSS
;
A
#
# COMPACT_ATOMS: atom_id res chain seq x y z
N LEU A 1 -23.23 -2.55 -8.41
CA LEU A 1 -24.68 -2.70 -8.49
C LEU A 1 -25.18 -3.90 -7.68
N LEU A 2 -24.73 -5.14 -7.94
CA LEU A 2 -25.22 -6.35 -7.25
C LEU A 2 -25.01 -6.30 -5.72
N VAL A 3 -23.92 -5.74 -5.26
CA VAL A 3 -23.67 -5.51 -3.81
C VAL A 3 -24.67 -4.53 -3.24
N PHE A 4 -24.94 -3.44 -3.94
CA PHE A 4 -25.94 -2.45 -3.54
C PHE A 4 -27.34 -3.07 -3.46
N LEU A 5 -27.68 -3.93 -4.39
CA LEU A 5 -28.94 -4.69 -4.43
C LEU A 5 -28.95 -5.85 -3.42
N LYS A 6 -27.89 -6.07 -2.67
CA LYS A 6 -27.75 -7.14 -1.66
C LYS A 6 -28.03 -8.54 -2.25
N ALA A 7 -27.66 -8.76 -3.51
CA ALA A 7 -27.85 -10.04 -4.17
C ALA A 7 -26.91 -11.11 -3.58
N PRO A 8 -27.41 -12.18 -2.95
CA PRO A 8 -26.55 -13.17 -2.28
C PRO A 8 -25.55 -13.86 -3.21
N SER A 9 -25.90 -14.00 -4.49
CA SER A 9 -25.03 -14.61 -5.50
C SER A 9 -23.74 -13.83 -5.78
N VAL A 10 -23.69 -12.54 -5.41
CA VAL A 10 -22.51 -11.70 -5.66
C VAL A 10 -21.31 -12.17 -4.85
N ILE A 11 -21.51 -12.68 -3.64
CA ILE A 11 -20.44 -13.09 -2.72
C ILE A 11 -19.56 -14.15 -3.37
N GLY A 12 -20.16 -15.27 -3.77
CA GLY A 12 -19.40 -16.38 -4.36
C GLY A 12 -18.69 -15.99 -5.66
N LYS A 13 -19.35 -15.21 -6.52
CA LYS A 13 -18.76 -14.72 -7.78
C LYS A 13 -17.57 -13.79 -7.50
N THR A 14 -17.71 -12.85 -6.60
CA THR A 14 -16.65 -11.90 -6.27
C THR A 14 -15.45 -12.60 -5.61
N LEU A 15 -15.69 -13.54 -4.70
CA LEU A 15 -14.61 -14.33 -4.10
C LEU A 15 -13.88 -15.21 -5.12
N ALA A 16 -14.58 -15.74 -6.11
CA ALA A 16 -13.94 -16.48 -7.21
C ALA A 16 -13.08 -15.54 -8.07
N MET A 17 -13.54 -14.31 -8.32
CA MET A 17 -12.74 -13.31 -9.03
C MET A 17 -11.52 -12.85 -8.23
N MET A 18 -11.58 -12.83 -6.91
CA MET A 18 -10.41 -12.53 -6.05
C MET A 18 -9.32 -13.59 -6.14
N ASP A 19 -9.64 -14.82 -6.54
CA ASP A 19 -8.65 -15.88 -6.78
C ASP A 19 -8.01 -15.80 -8.17
N THR A 20 -8.65 -15.08 -9.08
CA THR A 20 -8.16 -14.95 -10.44
C THR A 20 -7.06 -13.89 -10.46
N LYS A 21 -5.85 -14.27 -10.86
CA LYS A 21 -4.79 -13.30 -11.10
C LYS A 21 -5.18 -12.47 -12.32
N VAL A 22 -5.43 -11.20 -12.09
CA VAL A 22 -5.58 -10.24 -13.19
C VAL A 22 -4.15 -9.94 -13.67
N GLU A 23 -3.84 -10.31 -14.90
CA GLU A 23 -2.60 -9.85 -15.52
C GLU A 23 -2.64 -8.32 -15.53
N SER A 24 -1.63 -7.72 -14.92
CA SER A 24 -1.49 -6.26 -14.92
C SER A 24 -1.44 -5.80 -16.37
N THR A 25 -2.42 -4.98 -16.77
CA THR A 25 -2.42 -4.32 -18.09
C THR A 25 -1.34 -3.24 -18.19
N MET A 26 -0.58 -3.01 -17.12
CA MET A 26 0.62 -2.19 -17.20
C MET A 26 1.63 -2.91 -18.11
N VAL A 27 1.71 -2.43 -19.33
CA VAL A 27 2.78 -2.82 -20.28
C VAL A 27 4.09 -2.28 -19.70
N VAL A 28 4.69 -3.09 -18.83
CA VAL A 28 6.04 -2.81 -18.36
C VAL A 28 6.96 -3.37 -19.44
N ASP A 29 7.66 -2.49 -20.11
CA ASP A 29 8.71 -2.88 -21.06
C ASP A 29 9.81 -3.61 -20.28
N ARG A 30 9.74 -4.96 -20.33
CA ARG A 30 10.70 -5.83 -19.63
C ARG A 30 12.12 -5.61 -20.11
N GLU A 31 12.30 -5.33 -21.39
CA GLU A 31 13.61 -5.08 -21.99
C GLU A 31 14.21 -3.78 -21.46
N ALA A 32 13.39 -2.73 -21.32
CA ALA A 32 13.81 -1.47 -20.69
C ALA A 32 14.16 -1.66 -19.21
N LEU A 33 13.46 -2.52 -18.49
CA LEU A 33 13.76 -2.84 -17.09
C LEU A 33 15.06 -3.63 -16.94
N ASP A 34 15.39 -4.49 -17.90
CA ASP A 34 16.57 -5.34 -17.85
C ASP A 34 17.85 -4.61 -18.31
N ARG A 35 17.71 -3.50 -19.04
CA ARG A 35 18.84 -2.64 -19.45
C ARG A 35 19.49 -1.87 -18.29
N ASN A 36 18.79 -1.68 -17.20
CA ASN A 36 19.28 -0.93 -16.05
C ASN A 36 18.93 -1.67 -14.75
N ASP A 37 19.85 -2.46 -14.25
CA ASP A 37 19.66 -3.31 -13.07
C ASP A 37 19.23 -2.51 -11.82
N GLY A 38 19.75 -1.32 -11.63
CA GLY A 38 19.38 -0.47 -10.50
C GLY A 38 17.92 0.00 -10.58
N TYR A 39 17.50 0.53 -11.72
CA TYR A 39 16.15 1.05 -11.92
C TYR A 39 15.14 -0.09 -12.10
N GLY A 40 15.46 -1.07 -12.93
CA GLY A 40 14.61 -2.24 -13.17
C GLY A 40 14.41 -3.09 -11.92
N GLY A 41 15.44 -3.30 -11.13
CA GLY A 41 15.35 -4.00 -9.85
C GLY A 41 14.42 -3.28 -8.84
N THR A 42 14.47 -1.96 -8.82
CA THR A 42 13.57 -1.13 -8.01
C THR A 42 12.11 -1.28 -8.44
N ILE A 43 11.82 -1.17 -9.73
CA ILE A 43 10.45 -1.33 -10.25
C ILE A 43 9.93 -2.75 -9.99
N LYS A 44 10.74 -3.77 -10.20
CA LYS A 44 10.37 -5.18 -9.91
C LYS A 44 9.98 -5.35 -8.43
N LYS A 45 10.72 -4.77 -7.48
CA LYS A 45 10.38 -4.79 -6.05
C LYS A 45 9.07 -4.07 -5.74
N VAL A 46 8.85 -2.93 -6.37
CA VAL A 46 7.61 -2.16 -6.23
C VAL A 46 6.41 -2.98 -6.71
N LEU A 47 6.50 -3.52 -7.92
CA LEU A 47 5.41 -4.31 -8.52
C LEU A 47 5.12 -5.58 -7.71
N ALA A 48 6.15 -6.26 -7.22
CA ALA A 48 6.01 -7.48 -6.42
C ALA A 48 5.29 -7.23 -5.08
N ASN A 49 5.38 -6.02 -4.53
CA ASN A 49 4.80 -5.69 -3.23
C ASN A 49 3.58 -4.76 -3.29
N THR A 50 3.13 -4.40 -4.47
CA THR A 50 1.94 -3.57 -4.66
C THR A 50 0.69 -4.41 -4.43
N PRO A 51 -0.32 -3.91 -3.67
CA PRO A 51 -1.58 -4.62 -3.51
C PRO A 51 -2.33 -4.67 -4.83
N GLU A 52 -3.05 -5.77 -5.05
CA GLU A 52 -3.88 -5.93 -6.22
C GLU A 52 -5.13 -5.03 -6.11
N ILE A 53 -5.17 -3.97 -6.91
CA ILE A 53 -6.20 -2.92 -6.84
C ILE A 53 -7.61 -3.50 -7.01
N GLN A 54 -7.76 -4.47 -7.90
CA GLN A 54 -9.05 -5.11 -8.15
C GLN A 54 -9.56 -5.85 -6.90
N ASN A 55 -8.68 -6.58 -6.22
CA ASN A 55 -9.04 -7.29 -4.99
C ASN A 55 -9.37 -6.33 -3.83
N LEU A 56 -8.67 -5.19 -3.75
CA LEU A 56 -9.02 -4.12 -2.82
C LEU A 56 -10.44 -3.59 -3.09
N HIS A 57 -10.79 -3.36 -4.36
CA HIS A 57 -12.12 -2.92 -4.74
C HIS A 57 -13.20 -3.95 -4.39
N TYR A 58 -12.92 -5.23 -4.61
CA TYR A 58 -13.83 -6.31 -4.21
C TYR A 58 -14.01 -6.38 -2.71
N ALA A 59 -12.93 -6.33 -1.94
CA ALA A 59 -12.99 -6.33 -0.48
C ALA A 59 -13.76 -5.13 0.07
N MET A 60 -13.50 -3.94 -0.49
CA MET A 60 -14.24 -2.72 -0.16
C MET A 60 -15.74 -2.89 -0.43
N SER A 61 -16.10 -3.47 -1.55
CA SER A 61 -17.50 -3.66 -1.95
C SER A 61 -18.22 -4.66 -1.04
N LEU A 62 -17.59 -5.78 -0.74
CA LEU A 62 -18.18 -6.86 0.08
C LEU A 62 -18.34 -6.52 1.56
N ARG A 63 -17.58 -5.56 2.10
CA ARG A 63 -17.55 -5.24 3.54
C ARG A 63 -18.92 -4.87 4.14
N ASN A 64 -19.82 -4.35 3.31
CA ASN A 64 -21.14 -3.90 3.76
C ASN A 64 -22.24 -4.96 3.64
N LEU A 65 -21.93 -6.13 3.12
CA LEU A 65 -22.91 -7.21 2.98
C LEU A 65 -23.06 -7.99 4.31
N ARG A 66 -24.29 -8.00 4.84
CA ARG A 66 -24.62 -8.72 6.07
C ARG A 66 -25.12 -10.13 5.81
N TYR A 67 -25.83 -10.34 4.71
CA TYR A 67 -26.58 -11.57 4.41
C TYR A 67 -26.02 -12.29 3.20
N GLY A 68 -26.37 -13.56 3.07
CA GLY A 68 -26.00 -14.37 1.92
C GLY A 68 -24.63 -15.02 1.99
N TRP A 69 -23.88 -14.80 3.05
CA TRP A 69 -22.60 -15.44 3.29
C TRP A 69 -22.74 -16.88 3.77
N LYS A 70 -21.94 -17.77 3.19
CA LYS A 70 -21.63 -19.06 3.80
C LYS A 70 -20.43 -18.91 4.73
N GLU A 71 -20.28 -19.79 5.69
CA GLU A 71 -19.19 -19.73 6.68
C GLU A 71 -17.80 -19.80 6.03
N ASP A 72 -17.61 -20.71 5.07
CA ASP A 72 -16.39 -20.87 4.30
C ASP A 72 -16.04 -19.62 3.49
N GLN A 73 -17.02 -19.00 2.87
CA GLN A 73 -16.87 -17.75 2.11
C GLN A 73 -16.41 -16.61 3.03
N ARG A 74 -16.99 -16.51 4.22
CA ARG A 74 -16.63 -15.48 5.19
C ARG A 74 -15.21 -15.70 5.71
N LYS A 75 -14.86 -16.93 6.05
CA LYS A 75 -13.48 -17.27 6.45
C LYS A 75 -12.46 -16.90 5.36
N LYS A 76 -12.74 -17.22 4.10
CA LYS A 76 -11.90 -16.88 2.96
C LYS A 76 -11.74 -15.37 2.80
N TYR A 77 -12.84 -14.63 2.87
CA TYR A 77 -12.82 -13.16 2.77
C TYR A 77 -11.96 -12.53 3.88
N PHE A 78 -12.10 -12.99 5.11
CA PHE A 78 -11.33 -12.46 6.22
C PHE A 78 -9.85 -12.90 6.18
N ALA A 79 -9.55 -14.10 5.71
CA ALA A 79 -8.16 -14.54 5.53
C ALA A 79 -7.39 -13.69 4.50
N TRP A 80 -8.08 -13.15 3.49
CA TRP A 80 -7.48 -12.27 2.50
C TRP A 80 -6.83 -11.01 3.13
N TYR A 81 -7.39 -10.47 4.21
CA TYR A 81 -6.83 -9.28 4.87
C TYR A 81 -5.41 -9.51 5.40
N LYS A 82 -5.09 -10.74 5.80
CA LYS A 82 -3.75 -11.10 6.26
C LYS A 82 -2.71 -10.95 5.14
N ASP A 83 -3.05 -11.41 3.95
CA ASP A 83 -2.17 -11.22 2.79
C ASP A 83 -2.11 -9.74 2.36
N ALA A 84 -3.26 -9.08 2.28
CA ALA A 84 -3.33 -7.67 1.95
C ALA A 84 -2.49 -6.79 2.90
N ALA A 85 -2.44 -7.12 4.19
CA ALA A 85 -1.63 -6.39 5.17
C ALA A 85 -0.12 -6.50 4.94
N THR A 86 0.36 -7.49 4.19
CA THR A 86 1.78 -7.62 3.83
C THR A 86 2.19 -6.72 2.68
N LYS A 87 1.24 -6.14 1.97
CA LYS A 87 1.50 -5.31 0.78
C LYS A 87 1.82 -3.87 1.14
N SER A 88 2.60 -3.24 0.28
CA SER A 88 2.97 -1.82 0.40
C SER A 88 2.10 -0.99 -0.54
N GLY A 89 1.10 -0.33 0.03
CA GLY A 89 0.30 0.67 -0.66
C GLY A 89 0.81 2.09 -0.41
N GLY A 90 0.04 3.10 -0.81
CA GLY A 90 0.29 4.50 -0.46
C GLY A 90 0.13 4.75 1.06
N VAL A 91 0.44 5.97 1.49
CA VAL A 91 0.42 6.37 2.92
C VAL A 91 -0.90 6.01 3.63
N SER A 92 -2.02 6.13 2.92
CA SER A 92 -3.35 5.85 3.46
C SER A 92 -3.77 4.39 3.40
N TYR A 93 -3.00 3.51 2.73
CA TYR A 93 -3.39 2.13 2.47
C TYR A 93 -3.77 1.37 3.74
N GLY A 94 -2.91 1.42 4.75
CA GLY A 94 -3.15 0.75 6.02
C GLY A 94 -4.39 1.23 6.74
N GLY A 95 -4.67 2.52 6.68
CA GLY A 95 -5.87 3.12 7.25
C GLY A 95 -7.14 2.66 6.55
N PHE A 96 -7.14 2.61 5.21
CA PHE A 96 -8.26 2.09 4.44
C PHE A 96 -8.51 0.61 4.71
N LEU A 97 -7.45 -0.21 4.71
CA LEU A 97 -7.55 -1.64 4.97
C LEU A 97 -8.16 -1.91 6.36
N LYS A 98 -7.71 -1.18 7.38
CA LYS A 98 -8.25 -1.25 8.73
C LYS A 98 -9.73 -0.87 8.81
N ASN A 99 -10.13 0.18 8.08
CA ASN A 99 -11.53 0.58 8.02
C ASN A 99 -12.40 -0.47 7.32
N PHE A 100 -11.95 -1.05 6.21
CA PHE A 100 -12.67 -2.12 5.53
C PHE A 100 -12.87 -3.34 6.44
N GLN A 101 -11.82 -3.73 7.15
CA GLN A 101 -11.86 -4.81 8.13
C GLN A 101 -12.86 -4.54 9.25
N LYS A 102 -12.82 -3.33 9.84
CA LYS A 102 -13.73 -2.91 10.89
C LYS A 102 -15.19 -2.98 10.44
N ASP A 103 -15.49 -2.44 9.25
CA ASP A 103 -16.84 -2.45 8.68
C ASP A 103 -17.31 -3.88 8.42
N ALA A 104 -16.44 -4.74 7.87
CA ALA A 104 -16.75 -6.14 7.61
C ALA A 104 -17.05 -6.92 8.90
N LEU A 105 -16.24 -6.73 9.94
CA LEU A 105 -16.47 -7.35 11.26
C LEU A 105 -17.77 -6.86 11.90
N ALA A 106 -18.08 -5.58 11.81
CA ALA A 106 -19.33 -5.04 12.32
C ALA A 106 -20.57 -5.67 11.64
N ASN A 107 -20.43 -6.07 10.39
CA ASN A 107 -21.48 -6.72 9.60
C ASN A 107 -21.48 -8.26 9.73
N ALA A 108 -20.50 -8.86 10.39
CA ALA A 108 -20.45 -10.28 10.65
C ALA A 108 -21.36 -10.68 11.84
N PRO A 109 -21.88 -11.94 11.89
CA PRO A 109 -22.61 -12.46 13.03
C PRO A 109 -21.79 -12.38 14.32
N ALA A 110 -22.42 -12.01 15.43
CA ALA A 110 -21.72 -11.79 16.70
C ALA A 110 -20.93 -13.02 17.18
N ASN A 111 -21.49 -14.21 16.98
CA ASN A 111 -20.87 -15.49 17.36
C ASN A 111 -19.64 -15.85 16.52
N GLU A 112 -19.45 -15.26 15.35
CA GLU A 112 -18.32 -15.53 14.47
C GLU A 112 -17.20 -14.48 14.61
N ARG A 113 -17.48 -13.28 15.12
CA ARG A 113 -16.54 -12.13 15.11
C ARG A 113 -15.19 -12.46 15.72
N ALA A 114 -15.15 -13.07 16.90
CA ALA A 114 -13.90 -13.40 17.58
C ALA A 114 -13.02 -14.39 16.77
N ALA A 115 -13.64 -15.33 16.07
CA ALA A 115 -12.92 -16.24 15.19
C ALA A 115 -12.41 -15.55 13.94
N LEU A 116 -13.20 -14.65 13.36
CA LEU A 116 -12.85 -13.88 12.17
C LEU A 116 -11.73 -12.87 12.45
N GLU A 117 -11.72 -12.22 13.61
CA GLU A 117 -10.63 -11.34 14.05
C GLU A 117 -9.29 -12.07 14.09
N LYS A 118 -9.27 -13.31 14.57
CA LYS A 118 -8.04 -14.12 14.57
C LYS A 118 -7.52 -14.44 13.16
N LEU A 119 -8.43 -14.57 12.18
CA LEU A 119 -8.04 -14.83 10.78
C LEU A 119 -7.42 -13.63 10.11
N VAL A 120 -7.87 -12.45 10.46
CA VAL A 120 -7.39 -11.19 9.86
C VAL A 120 -5.94 -10.92 10.21
N GLY A 121 -5.49 -11.37 11.36
CA GLY A 121 -4.19 -10.96 11.91
C GLY A 121 -4.20 -9.50 12.36
N ASP A 122 -3.08 -9.03 12.81
CA ASP A 122 -2.93 -7.63 13.22
C ASP A 122 -2.79 -6.74 11.97
N ALA A 123 -3.86 -6.04 11.58
CA ALA A 123 -3.81 -5.04 10.52
C ALA A 123 -2.87 -3.86 10.86
N SER A 124 -2.36 -3.79 12.10
CA SER A 124 -1.29 -2.88 12.47
C SER A 124 0.06 -3.29 11.87
N LEU A 125 0.15 -4.54 11.37
CA LEU A 125 1.33 -5.05 10.64
C LEU A 125 1.42 -4.55 9.19
N VAL A 126 0.50 -3.72 8.72
CA VAL A 126 0.75 -2.96 7.50
C VAL A 126 2.12 -2.32 7.64
N TYR A 127 3.01 -2.68 6.71
CA TYR A 127 4.38 -2.20 6.67
C TYR A 127 4.47 -0.75 7.18
N LYS A 128 4.91 -0.60 8.38
CA LYS A 128 5.35 0.69 8.90
C LYS A 128 6.81 0.82 8.49
N PRO A 129 7.14 1.71 7.56
CA PRO A 129 8.55 2.00 7.34
C PRO A 129 9.19 2.32 8.68
N ALA A 130 10.41 1.83 8.88
CA ALA A 130 11.18 2.20 10.07
C ALA A 130 11.10 3.72 10.24
N ALA A 131 10.86 4.17 11.47
CA ALA A 131 10.81 5.60 11.73
C ALA A 131 12.10 6.24 11.17
N PRO A 132 11.97 7.28 10.32
CA PRO A 132 13.15 7.92 9.77
C PRO A 132 14.02 8.45 10.92
N PRO A 133 15.35 8.43 10.77
CA PRO A 133 16.23 9.01 11.78
C PRO A 133 15.82 10.49 11.97
N ALA A 134 15.81 10.92 13.21
CA ALA A 134 15.53 12.33 13.50
C ALA A 134 16.53 13.24 12.76
N PRO A 135 16.09 14.38 12.24
CA PRO A 135 16.99 15.35 11.63
C PRO A 135 18.02 15.82 12.67
N LYS A 136 19.26 15.97 12.23
CA LYS A 136 20.35 16.45 13.09
C LYS A 136 20.32 17.97 13.18
N GLY A 137 20.38 18.47 14.39
CA GLY A 137 20.53 19.88 14.68
C GLY A 137 19.23 20.70 14.71
N PRO A 138 19.31 21.93 15.17
CA PRO A 138 18.20 22.85 15.11
C PRO A 138 17.87 23.17 13.66
N GLY A 139 16.58 23.18 13.33
CA GLY A 139 16.13 23.72 12.06
C GLY A 139 16.49 25.22 11.93
N GLN A 140 16.66 25.68 10.70
CA GLN A 140 16.83 27.12 10.43
C GLN A 140 15.88 27.52 9.29
N LEU A 141 15.51 28.79 9.30
CA LEU A 141 14.80 29.36 8.16
C LEU A 141 15.82 29.61 7.04
N TRP A 142 15.60 28.96 5.91
CA TRP A 142 16.44 29.09 4.73
C TRP A 142 15.93 30.21 3.84
N GLU A 143 16.81 31.15 3.49
CA GLU A 143 16.56 32.15 2.46
C GLU A 143 16.94 31.58 1.10
N LEU A 144 16.21 31.93 0.05
CA LEU A 144 16.40 31.36 -1.29
C LEU A 144 17.81 31.58 -1.82
N GLU A 145 18.31 32.79 -1.65
CA GLU A 145 19.63 33.22 -2.13
C GLU A 145 20.75 32.41 -1.47
N LYS A 146 20.72 32.29 -0.15
CA LYS A 146 21.68 31.45 0.61
C LYS A 146 21.61 29.99 0.25
N THR A 147 20.39 29.52 -0.03
CA THR A 147 20.20 28.11 -0.44
C THR A 147 20.80 27.88 -1.82
N ALA A 148 20.61 28.77 -2.76
CA ALA A 148 21.19 28.69 -4.10
C ALA A 148 22.73 28.69 -4.06
N GLU A 149 23.35 29.61 -3.32
CA GLU A 149 24.81 29.66 -3.12
C GLU A 149 25.36 28.34 -2.53
N LEU A 150 24.69 27.79 -1.51
CA LEU A 150 25.10 26.53 -0.90
C LEU A 150 24.94 25.34 -1.86
N ILE A 151 23.92 25.32 -2.68
CA ILE A 151 23.73 24.28 -3.69
C ILE A 151 24.86 24.33 -4.70
N ASP A 152 25.15 25.50 -5.25
CA ASP A 152 26.18 25.68 -6.27
C ASP A 152 27.57 25.33 -5.73
N ALA A 153 27.88 25.73 -4.51
CA ALA A 153 29.16 25.40 -3.84
C ALA A 153 29.33 23.91 -3.54
N ASN A 154 28.26 23.15 -3.42
CA ASN A 154 28.27 21.75 -2.97
C ASN A 154 27.75 20.75 -4.00
N MET A 155 27.76 21.10 -5.31
CA MET A 155 27.30 20.19 -6.38
C MET A 155 28.23 19.00 -6.62
N THR A 156 29.48 19.07 -6.17
CA THR A 156 30.49 18.02 -6.31
C THR A 156 30.75 17.29 -4.98
N GLY A 157 31.29 16.07 -5.06
CA GLY A 157 31.68 15.30 -3.87
C GLY A 157 30.52 14.82 -2.98
N ARG A 158 29.31 14.75 -3.51
CA ARG A 158 28.11 14.34 -2.77
C ARG A 158 28.14 12.87 -2.38
N ASN A 159 27.64 12.60 -1.17
CA ASN A 159 27.48 11.24 -0.68
C ASN A 159 26.00 10.82 -0.78
N PHE A 160 25.72 9.86 -1.66
CA PHE A 160 24.36 9.36 -1.90
C PHE A 160 23.70 8.80 -0.65
N ALA A 161 24.44 8.01 0.16
CA ALA A 161 23.89 7.43 1.38
C ALA A 161 23.51 8.49 2.42
N ASN A 162 24.27 9.58 2.51
CA ASN A 162 23.92 10.73 3.34
C ASN A 162 22.68 11.44 2.83
N GLY A 163 22.59 11.65 1.52
CA GLY A 163 21.42 12.24 0.87
C GLY A 163 20.14 11.44 1.13
N LYS A 164 20.23 10.13 1.00
CA LYS A 164 19.12 9.22 1.29
C LYS A 164 18.68 9.32 2.77
N ARG A 165 19.63 9.34 3.71
CA ARG A 165 19.30 9.53 5.13
C ARG A 165 18.66 10.89 5.42
N SER A 166 19.16 11.94 4.80
CA SER A 166 18.60 13.31 4.95
C SER A 166 17.20 13.40 4.36
N PHE A 167 16.96 12.79 3.19
CA PHE A 167 15.65 12.69 2.57
C PHE A 167 14.63 11.99 3.47
N ALA A 168 15.03 10.88 4.10
CA ALA A 168 14.18 10.17 5.07
C ALA A 168 13.95 11.01 6.35
N ALA A 169 15.01 11.64 6.89
CA ALA A 169 14.93 12.48 8.10
C ALA A 169 14.05 13.72 7.92
N ALA A 170 14.04 14.28 6.71
CA ALA A 170 13.14 15.39 6.33
C ALA A 170 11.70 14.93 6.04
N LEU A 171 11.36 13.65 6.26
CA LEU A 171 10.05 13.05 6.00
C LEU A 171 9.64 13.05 4.51
N CYS A 172 10.53 13.37 3.59
CA CYS A 172 10.23 13.37 2.16
C CYS A 172 9.79 11.98 1.67
N ALA A 173 10.34 10.91 2.27
CA ALA A 173 9.98 9.53 1.98
C ALA A 173 8.53 9.18 2.37
N SER A 174 7.85 10.01 3.17
CA SER A 174 6.44 9.79 3.52
C SER A 174 5.49 10.02 2.34
N CYS A 175 5.89 10.85 1.38
CA CYS A 175 5.11 11.18 0.19
C CYS A 175 5.82 10.79 -1.11
N HIS A 176 7.14 10.83 -1.10
CA HIS A 176 7.96 10.55 -2.28
C HIS A 176 8.65 9.20 -2.19
N ARG A 177 8.80 8.54 -3.33
CA ARG A 177 9.57 7.32 -3.47
C ARG A 177 10.95 7.64 -4.03
N PHE A 178 11.98 7.09 -3.40
CA PHE A 178 13.35 7.23 -3.82
C PHE A 178 14.07 5.88 -3.73
N ASP A 179 14.67 5.42 -4.82
CA ASP A 179 15.36 4.13 -4.89
C ASP A 179 14.50 2.93 -4.41
N GLY A 180 13.23 2.91 -4.80
CA GLY A 180 12.27 1.86 -4.43
C GLY A 180 11.77 1.91 -2.99
N GLU A 181 12.25 2.84 -2.18
CA GLU A 181 11.86 3.06 -0.79
C GLU A 181 10.99 4.33 -0.67
N GLY A 182 10.09 4.35 0.29
CA GLY A 182 9.14 5.44 0.51
C GLY A 182 7.73 5.14 0.02
N ALA A 183 6.84 6.12 0.20
CA ALA A 183 5.44 5.98 -0.20
C ALA A 183 5.29 5.99 -1.73
N SER A 184 4.41 5.15 -2.24
CA SER A 184 3.95 5.31 -3.62
C SER A 184 2.77 6.26 -3.63
N SER A 185 2.99 7.51 -3.93
CA SER A 185 1.90 8.38 -4.35
C SER A 185 1.53 7.97 -5.77
N SER A 186 0.48 7.20 -5.94
CA SER A 186 -0.21 7.11 -7.22
C SER A 186 -0.99 8.40 -7.42
N ILE A 187 -0.30 9.48 -7.71
CA ILE A 187 -0.95 10.62 -8.36
C ILE A 187 -0.85 10.29 -9.84
N PRO A 188 -1.96 10.01 -10.54
CA PRO A 188 -1.91 9.93 -11.99
C PRO A 188 -1.47 11.30 -12.48
N SER A 189 -0.36 11.35 -13.19
CA SER A 189 0.00 12.51 -13.99
C SER A 189 -1.14 12.72 -14.99
N SER A 190 -1.87 13.83 -14.80
CA SER A 190 -2.82 14.36 -15.76
C SER A 190 -2.16 14.67 -17.10
#